data_d9f7be3699d9320865e118b6db1b0f4c
#
_entry.id   d9f7be3699d9320865e118b6db1b0f4c
#
_cell.length_a   1.000
_cell.length_b   1.000
_cell.length_c   1.000
_cell.angle_alpha   90.00
_cell.angle_beta   90.00
_cell.angle_gamma   90.00
#
_symmetry.space_group_name_H-M   'P 1'
#
loop_
_entity.id
_entity.type
_entity.pdbx_description
1 polymer ?
#
loop_
_entity_poly.entity_id
_entity_poly.type
_entity_poly.pdbx_seq_one_letter_code
_entity_poly.pdbx_strand_id
1 'polypeptide(L)'
;MTAGGFQVLCNEGVHIMLNNGERLFLAGLDDSLMGTPDITPILSQMKKDDSYRILMLHEPDAADLYADYGFELMLAGHSHGGQVNLPFLSSPTTSMAKKYQKGLYDIESSEKIKLYVNSGIGTSHFPIRFRVPPEITVFD
;
A
#
# COMPACT_ATOMS: atom_id res chain seq x y z
N MET A 1 15.63 9.82 4.32
CA MET A 1 14.27 10.35 4.02
C MET A 1 13.89 11.51 4.94
N THR A 2 14.14 11.46 6.24
CA THR A 2 13.83 12.56 7.18
C THR A 2 14.47 13.91 6.81
N ALA A 3 15.68 13.92 6.22
CA ALA A 3 16.31 15.16 5.74
C ALA A 3 15.53 15.86 4.59
N GLY A 4 14.64 15.14 3.91
CA GLY A 4 13.75 15.68 2.88
C GLY A 4 12.38 16.12 3.38
N GLY A 5 12.16 16.15 4.69
CA GLY A 5 10.88 16.53 5.31
C GLY A 5 9.82 15.42 5.30
N PHE A 6 10.18 14.18 4.94
CA PHE A 6 9.26 13.05 4.98
C PHE A 6 9.28 12.37 6.35
N GLN A 7 8.11 12.02 6.87
CA GLN A 7 7.97 11.10 8.00
C GLN A 7 7.91 9.67 7.45
N VAL A 8 8.76 8.79 7.98
CA VAL A 8 8.73 7.36 7.67
C VAL A 8 7.90 6.68 8.74
N LEU A 9 6.85 5.99 8.34
CA LEU A 9 6.03 5.18 9.24
C LEU A 9 6.46 3.72 9.10
N CYS A 10 6.97 3.15 10.17
CA CYS A 10 7.45 1.77 10.23
C CYS A 10 6.86 1.09 11.46
N ASN A 11 5.83 0.27 11.27
CA ASN A 11 5.00 -0.32 12.32
C ASN A 11 4.39 0.73 13.26
N GLU A 12 4.03 1.87 12.71
CA GLU A 12 3.44 2.98 13.47
C GLU A 12 2.38 3.73 12.66
N GLY A 13 1.53 4.48 13.34
CA GLY A 13 0.48 5.29 12.74
C GLY A 13 0.47 6.72 13.28
N VAL A 14 -0.12 7.63 12.50
CA VAL A 14 -0.31 9.03 12.86
C VAL A 14 -1.75 9.45 12.64
N HIS A 15 -2.27 10.29 13.53
CA HIS A 15 -3.55 10.95 13.35
C HIS A 15 -3.35 12.30 12.66
N ILE A 16 -4.08 12.51 11.59
CA ILE A 16 -4.06 13.74 10.77
C ILE A 16 -5.43 14.38 10.83
N MET A 17 -5.46 15.66 11.14
CA MET A 17 -6.66 16.48 11.01
C MET A 17 -6.62 17.20 9.67
N LEU A 18 -7.61 16.96 8.82
CA LEU A 18 -7.74 17.62 7.53
C LEU A 18 -8.34 19.04 7.70
N ASN A 19 -8.13 19.90 6.70
CA ASN A 19 -8.59 21.29 6.73
C ASN A 19 -10.12 21.44 6.82
N ASN A 20 -10.85 20.43 6.38
CA ASN A 20 -12.31 20.37 6.45
C ASN A 20 -12.84 19.83 7.80
N GLY A 21 -11.95 19.51 8.75
CA GLY A 21 -12.28 18.96 10.07
C GLY A 21 -12.41 17.43 10.11
N GLU A 22 -12.29 16.75 8.98
CA GLU A 22 -12.26 15.29 8.92
C GLU A 22 -10.97 14.75 9.53
N ARG A 23 -11.02 13.51 10.00
CA ARG A 23 -9.90 12.84 10.65
C ARG A 23 -9.43 11.65 9.81
N LEU A 24 -8.12 11.55 9.68
CA LEU A 24 -7.44 10.46 9.00
C LEU A 24 -6.49 9.78 9.98
N PHE A 25 -6.49 8.46 10.01
CA PHE A 25 -5.45 7.66 10.64
C PHE A 25 -4.61 7.01 9.53
N LEU A 26 -3.37 7.42 9.40
CA LEU A 26 -2.43 6.90 8.41
C LEU A 26 -1.39 6.05 9.10
N ALA A 27 -1.30 4.79 8.74
CA ALA A 27 -0.34 3.84 9.30
C ALA A 27 0.57 3.24 8.23
N GLY A 28 1.77 2.86 8.61
CA GLY A 28 2.73 2.18 7.75
C GLY A 28 3.28 0.93 8.41
N LEU A 29 3.30 -0.18 7.68
CA LEU A 29 3.97 -1.41 8.07
C LEU A 29 5.42 -1.43 7.55
N ASP A 30 6.26 -2.15 8.25
CA ASP A 30 7.60 -2.50 7.77
C ASP A 30 7.51 -3.45 6.57
N ASP A 31 8.59 -3.55 5.81
CA ASP A 31 8.73 -4.42 4.64
C ASP A 31 8.51 -5.90 5.01
N SER A 32 7.69 -6.62 4.24
CA SER A 32 7.34 -8.01 4.55
C SER A 32 8.40 -9.02 4.08
N LEU A 33 9.32 -8.61 3.21
CA LEU A 33 10.38 -9.47 2.69
C LEU A 33 11.71 -9.27 3.39
N MET A 34 12.02 -8.04 3.78
CA MET A 34 13.33 -7.63 4.33
C MET A 34 13.24 -7.07 5.74
N GLY A 35 12.06 -6.74 6.22
CA GLY A 35 11.79 -6.16 7.53
C GLY A 35 11.10 -7.13 8.49
N THR A 36 10.42 -6.55 9.48
CA THR A 36 9.66 -7.28 10.49
C THR A 36 8.32 -6.56 10.70
N PRO A 37 7.33 -6.78 9.84
CA PRO A 37 6.03 -6.13 9.94
C PRO A 37 5.32 -6.58 11.22
N ASP A 38 4.89 -5.61 12.03
CA ASP A 38 4.13 -5.81 13.26
C ASP A 38 2.95 -4.82 13.29
N ILE A 39 1.73 -5.34 13.24
CA ILE A 39 0.50 -4.56 13.31
C ILE A 39 0.16 -4.11 14.73
N THR A 40 0.71 -4.77 15.76
CA THR A 40 0.33 -4.56 17.16
C THR A 40 0.53 -3.11 17.64
N PRO A 41 1.68 -2.45 17.36
CA PRO A 41 1.86 -1.06 17.75
C PRO A 41 0.84 -0.13 17.05
N ILE A 42 0.52 -0.40 15.78
CA ILE A 42 -0.45 0.38 15.00
C ILE A 42 -1.83 0.29 15.65
N LEU A 43 -2.30 -0.93 15.96
CA LEU A 43 -3.59 -1.15 16.60
C LEU A 43 -3.71 -0.45 17.95
N SER A 44 -2.61 -0.40 18.71
CA SER A 44 -2.57 0.29 20.00
C SER A 44 -2.74 1.81 19.88
N GLN A 45 -2.38 2.40 18.74
CA GLN A 45 -2.48 3.81 18.43
C GLN A 45 -3.84 4.17 17.78
N MET A 46 -4.51 3.16 17.18
CA MET A 46 -5.76 3.35 16.49
C MET A 46 -6.90 3.65 17.47
N LYS A 47 -7.49 4.84 17.36
CA LYS A 47 -8.61 5.24 18.21
C LYS A 47 -9.92 4.64 17.72
N LYS A 48 -10.84 4.41 18.65
CA LYS A 48 -12.24 4.06 18.33
C LYS A 48 -13.04 5.34 18.07
N ASP A 49 -12.80 5.94 16.93
CA ASP A 49 -13.46 7.14 16.45
C ASP A 49 -13.86 6.98 14.97
N ASP A 50 -14.36 8.05 14.36
CA ASP A 50 -14.79 8.12 12.97
C ASP A 50 -13.67 8.50 11.98
N SER A 51 -12.42 8.32 12.36
CA SER A 51 -11.28 8.53 11.44
C SER A 51 -11.32 7.55 10.28
N TYR A 52 -11.13 8.05 9.06
CA TYR A 52 -10.85 7.19 7.91
C TYR A 52 -9.43 6.60 8.05
N ARG A 53 -9.30 5.28 7.92
CA ARG A 53 -8.07 4.56 8.26
C ARG A 53 -7.41 4.01 7.02
N ILE A 54 -6.18 4.43 6.80
CA ILE A 54 -5.35 3.98 5.67
C ILE A 54 -4.15 3.21 6.20
N LEU A 55 -3.90 2.03 5.65
CA LEU A 55 -2.71 1.25 5.89
C LEU A 55 -1.80 1.26 4.66
N MET A 56 -0.57 1.71 4.83
CA MET A 56 0.48 1.58 3.81
C MET A 56 1.29 0.34 4.07
N LEU A 57 1.47 -0.48 3.05
CA LEU A 57 2.33 -1.67 3.04
C LEU A 57 3.08 -1.70 1.71
N HIS A 58 4.25 -2.34 1.67
CA HIS A 58 5.02 -2.38 0.44
C HIS A 58 4.53 -3.49 -0.48
N GLU A 59 4.38 -4.72 0.02
CA GLU A 59 4.01 -5.91 -0.74
C GLU A 59 2.48 -6.09 -0.78
N PRO A 60 1.86 -6.04 -1.97
CA PRO A 60 0.41 -6.02 -2.07
C PRO A 60 -0.27 -7.33 -1.65
N ASP A 61 0.38 -8.49 -1.83
CA ASP A 61 -0.22 -9.78 -1.42
C ASP A 61 -0.31 -9.94 0.11
N ALA A 62 0.43 -9.12 0.88
CA ALA A 62 0.31 -9.08 2.32
C ALA A 62 -1.01 -8.45 2.80
N ALA A 63 -1.71 -7.72 1.93
CA ALA A 63 -2.97 -7.07 2.29
C ALA A 63 -4.02 -8.04 2.86
N ASP A 64 -4.06 -9.27 2.37
CA ASP A 64 -4.98 -10.30 2.87
C ASP A 64 -4.79 -10.60 4.37
N LEU A 65 -3.56 -10.46 4.88
CA LEU A 65 -3.24 -10.69 6.30
C LEU A 65 -3.81 -9.61 7.22
N TYR A 66 -4.09 -8.44 6.67
CA TYR A 66 -4.51 -7.26 7.43
C TYR A 66 -5.94 -6.83 7.15
N ALA A 67 -6.69 -7.66 6.42
CA ALA A 67 -8.03 -7.32 5.94
C ALA A 67 -9.08 -7.12 7.06
N ASP A 68 -8.93 -7.78 8.21
CA ASP A 68 -9.91 -7.73 9.31
C ASP A 68 -9.49 -6.82 10.48
N TYR A 69 -8.54 -5.90 10.25
CA TYR A 69 -8.05 -4.99 11.29
C TYR A 69 -8.69 -3.59 11.27
N GLY A 70 -9.74 -3.39 10.47
CA GLY A 70 -10.56 -2.17 10.49
C GLY A 70 -9.93 -0.98 9.75
N PHE A 71 -9.24 -1.23 8.65
CA PHE A 71 -8.81 -0.23 7.68
C PHE A 71 -9.80 -0.15 6.52
N GLU A 72 -10.09 1.05 6.02
CA GLU A 72 -10.96 1.25 4.86
C GLU A 72 -10.19 1.18 3.53
N LEU A 73 -8.91 1.57 3.54
CA LEU A 73 -8.05 1.58 2.35
C LEU A 73 -6.65 1.07 2.71
N MET A 74 -6.12 0.21 1.84
CA MET A 74 -4.72 -0.18 1.86
C MET A 74 -4.02 0.34 0.60
N LEU A 75 -2.80 0.85 0.77
CA LEU A 75 -1.97 1.36 -0.32
C LEU A 75 -0.70 0.52 -0.42
N ALA A 76 -0.42 -0.02 -1.60
CA ALA A 76 0.76 -0.84 -1.84
C ALA A 76 1.49 -0.45 -3.13
N GLY A 77 2.71 -0.94 -3.28
CA GLY A 77 3.54 -0.76 -4.45
C GLY A 77 4.21 -2.06 -4.89
N HIS A 78 5.53 -2.13 -4.85
CA HIS A 78 6.38 -3.31 -5.04
C HIS A 78 6.32 -4.00 -6.41
N SER A 79 5.12 -4.22 -6.95
CA SER A 79 4.88 -4.96 -8.19
C SER A 79 5.45 -4.31 -9.45
N HIS A 80 5.69 -2.98 -9.41
CA HIS A 80 5.94 -2.15 -10.59
C HIS A 80 4.91 -2.34 -11.73
N GLY A 81 3.72 -2.89 -11.42
CA GLY A 81 2.71 -3.29 -12.39
C GLY A 81 3.20 -4.38 -13.36
N GLY A 82 4.19 -5.21 -12.93
CA GLY A 82 4.89 -6.18 -13.75
C GLY A 82 5.95 -5.56 -14.66
N GLN A 83 6.14 -4.24 -14.64
CA GLN A 83 7.16 -3.44 -15.36
C GLN A 83 7.20 -3.65 -16.89
N VAL A 84 7.06 -4.88 -17.38
CA VAL A 84 7.04 -5.23 -18.80
C VAL A 84 5.82 -6.11 -19.08
N ASN A 85 4.85 -5.56 -19.81
CA ASN A 85 3.62 -6.25 -20.19
C ASN A 85 3.65 -6.58 -21.70
N LEU A 86 4.02 -7.79 -22.04
CA LEU A 86 4.09 -8.27 -23.41
C LEU A 86 2.75 -8.90 -23.83
N PRO A 87 2.28 -8.67 -25.09
CA PRO A 87 1.13 -9.37 -25.62
C PRO A 87 1.37 -10.89 -25.58
N PHE A 88 0.36 -11.63 -25.13
CA PHE A 88 0.40 -13.11 -25.08
C PHE A 88 1.35 -13.75 -24.07
N LEU A 89 2.01 -12.95 -23.24
CA LEU A 89 2.86 -13.44 -22.14
C LEU A 89 2.34 -12.88 -20.82
N SER A 90 2.34 -13.70 -19.78
CA SER A 90 2.04 -13.21 -18.42
C SER A 90 3.08 -12.18 -18.01
N SER A 91 2.63 -11.09 -17.41
CA SER A 91 3.53 -10.08 -16.86
C SER A 91 4.43 -10.71 -15.80
N PRO A 92 5.72 -10.34 -15.76
CA PRO A 92 6.60 -10.76 -14.67
C PRO A 92 5.97 -10.40 -13.31
N THR A 93 5.99 -11.36 -12.40
CA THR A 93 5.52 -11.14 -11.01
C THR A 93 6.71 -11.18 -10.08
N THR A 94 6.69 -10.32 -9.07
CA THR A 94 7.63 -10.35 -7.96
C THR A 94 7.08 -11.19 -6.81
N SER A 95 7.94 -11.59 -5.87
CA SER A 95 7.49 -12.23 -4.63
C SER A 95 6.49 -11.32 -3.93
N MET A 96 5.40 -11.87 -3.36
CA MET A 96 4.36 -11.11 -2.66
C MET A 96 3.60 -10.05 -3.51
N ALA A 97 3.64 -10.20 -4.85
CA ALA A 97 2.85 -9.41 -5.80
C ALA A 97 2.34 -10.28 -6.96
N LYS A 98 1.83 -11.46 -6.63
CA LYS A 98 1.28 -12.41 -7.60
C LYS A 98 -0.23 -12.24 -7.78
N LYS A 99 -0.94 -12.03 -6.67
CA LYS A 99 -2.38 -11.87 -6.63
C LYS A 99 -2.79 -10.44 -7.03
N TYR A 100 -2.10 -9.45 -6.47
CA TYR A 100 -2.40 -8.04 -6.67
C TYR A 100 -1.23 -7.33 -7.36
N GLN A 101 -1.40 -6.95 -8.62
CA GLN A 101 -0.30 -6.37 -9.39
C GLN A 101 -0.44 -4.88 -9.64
N LYS A 102 -1.65 -4.36 -9.92
CA LYS A 102 -1.86 -2.98 -10.29
C LYS A 102 -3.32 -2.58 -10.21
N GLY A 103 -3.59 -1.38 -9.69
CA GLY A 103 -4.93 -0.78 -9.66
C GLY A 103 -5.69 -1.10 -8.39
N LEU A 104 -7.01 -0.94 -8.44
CA LEU A 104 -7.91 -1.04 -7.30
C LEU A 104 -8.52 -2.44 -7.22
N TYR A 105 -8.50 -3.00 -6.02
CA TYR A 105 -9.09 -4.31 -5.70
C TYR A 105 -10.02 -4.18 -4.50
N ASP A 106 -11.08 -4.98 -4.50
CA ASP A 106 -11.85 -5.27 -3.29
C ASP A 106 -11.23 -6.49 -2.61
N ILE A 107 -10.92 -6.37 -1.32
CA ILE A 107 -10.35 -7.46 -0.52
C ILE A 107 -11.50 -8.24 0.14
N GLU A 108 -11.44 -9.55 0.07
CA GLU A 108 -12.37 -10.43 0.77
C GLU A 108 -12.12 -10.36 2.28
N SER A 109 -13.04 -9.74 3.01
CA SER A 109 -13.02 -9.64 4.47
C SER A 109 -14.43 -9.46 5.01
N SER A 110 -14.58 -9.43 6.34
CA SER A 110 -15.85 -9.09 7.00
C SER A 110 -16.30 -7.65 6.74
N GLU A 111 -15.40 -6.77 6.35
CA GLU A 111 -15.62 -5.36 6.04
C GLU A 111 -15.32 -5.07 4.57
N LYS A 112 -15.84 -3.95 4.04
CA LYS A 112 -15.53 -3.51 2.68
C LYS A 112 -14.20 -2.77 2.64
N ILE A 113 -13.14 -3.48 2.34
CA ILE A 113 -11.79 -2.93 2.26
C ILE A 113 -11.34 -2.85 0.81
N LYS A 114 -10.66 -1.76 0.49
CA LYS A 114 -10.02 -1.57 -0.81
C LYS A 114 -8.51 -1.62 -0.68
N LEU A 115 -7.88 -2.30 -1.65
CA LEU A 115 -6.43 -2.26 -1.85
C LEU A 115 -6.15 -1.52 -3.16
N TYR A 116 -5.33 -0.49 -3.10
CA TYR A 116 -4.79 0.13 -4.30
C TYR A 116 -3.31 -0.18 -4.45
N VAL A 117 -2.94 -0.77 -5.59
CA VAL A 117 -1.55 -1.10 -5.93
C VAL A 117 -1.05 -0.15 -7.00
N ASN A 118 -0.12 0.73 -6.61
CA ASN A 118 0.50 1.71 -7.49
C ASN A 118 1.67 1.08 -8.26
N SER A 119 1.73 1.29 -9.57
CA SER A 119 2.83 0.78 -10.39
C SER A 119 4.14 1.56 -10.27
N GLY A 120 4.14 2.66 -9.52
CA GLY A 120 5.31 3.46 -9.22
C GLY A 120 5.89 4.21 -10.42
N ILE A 121 6.91 5.03 -10.15
CA ILE A 121 7.61 5.83 -11.17
C ILE A 121 8.97 5.24 -11.57
N GLY A 122 9.53 4.35 -10.74
CA GLY A 122 10.84 3.75 -10.90
C GLY A 122 10.85 2.47 -11.72
N THR A 123 12.02 1.85 -11.78
CA THR A 123 12.25 0.52 -12.37
C THR A 123 13.01 -0.35 -11.38
N SER A 124 12.88 -1.67 -11.52
CA SER A 124 13.62 -2.67 -10.75
C SER A 124 14.42 -3.56 -11.68
N HIS A 125 15.66 -3.92 -11.32
CA HIS A 125 16.62 -4.72 -12.07
C HIS A 125 17.05 -4.15 -13.42
N PHE A 126 16.11 -3.92 -14.35
CA PHE A 126 16.38 -3.37 -15.67
C PHE A 126 15.68 -2.01 -15.83
N PRO A 127 16.34 -0.99 -16.39
CA PRO A 127 15.77 0.34 -16.56
C PRO A 127 14.81 0.41 -17.75
N ILE A 128 13.87 -0.54 -17.85
CA ILE A 128 12.92 -0.67 -18.95
C ILE A 128 11.51 -0.81 -18.38
N ARG A 129 10.57 0.00 -18.91
CA ARG A 129 9.13 -0.20 -18.78
C ARG A 129 8.53 -0.39 -20.17
N PHE A 130 7.64 -1.36 -20.32
CA PHE A 130 6.92 -1.59 -21.55
C PHE A 130 5.43 -1.83 -21.27
N ARG A 131 4.57 -0.95 -21.81
CA ARG A 131 3.11 -0.94 -21.58
C ARG A 131 2.69 -0.80 -20.11
N VAL A 132 3.59 -0.36 -19.26
CA VAL A 132 3.33 -0.01 -17.86
C VAL A 132 3.94 1.38 -17.63
N PRO A 133 3.21 2.46 -17.91
CA PRO A 133 3.72 3.82 -17.71
C PRO A 133 4.00 4.08 -16.23
N PRO A 134 4.91 5.02 -15.93
CA PRO A 134 5.04 5.56 -14.57
C PRO A 134 3.72 6.13 -14.08
N GLU A 135 3.46 5.99 -12.79
CA GLU A 135 2.17 6.34 -12.19
C GLU A 135 2.35 7.20 -10.94
N ILE A 136 1.59 8.30 -10.90
CA ILE A 136 1.33 9.11 -9.70
C ILE A 136 -0.19 9.15 -9.54
N THR A 137 -0.70 8.67 -8.41
CA THR A 137 -2.13 8.61 -8.15
C THR A 137 -2.53 9.68 -7.16
N VAL A 138 -3.64 10.35 -7.46
CA VAL A 138 -4.30 11.31 -6.56
C VAL A 138 -5.65 10.70 -6.16
N PHE A 139 -5.96 10.74 -4.89
CA PHE A 139 -7.26 10.35 -4.33
C PHE A 139 -8.01 11.62 -3.92
N ASP A 140 -9.27 11.73 -4.34
CA ASP A 140 -10.18 12.84 -4.02
C ASP A 140 -11.17 12.42 -2.94
#